data_a249e5ad3233a908b606e2c695b2abaf
#
_entry.id   a249e5ad3233a908b606e2c695b2abaf
#
_cell.length_a   1.000
_cell.length_b   1.000
_cell.length_c   1.000
_cell.angle_alpha   90.00
_cell.angle_beta   90.00
_cell.angle_gamma   90.00
#
_symmetry.space_group_name_H-M   'P 1'
#
loop_
_entity.id
_entity.type
_entity.pdbx_description
1 polymer ?
#
loop_
_entity_poly.entity_id
_entity_poly.type
_entity_poly.pdbx_seq_one_letter_code
_entity_poly.pdbx_strand_id
1 'polypeptide(L)'
;MSDIATALKDAETKMNKAVEVAKDDFGASNYYVTVIENKSDWVYWLDHSSTMGSAGSAAAGVTFGTGTLPDSLSFTNGADGNQPTTGQKITAWNTHFGSADNQDISLMISGTSQADNGSGTASTTRAELTSYYNQLMNIAEGRKDCVVFFSPTKSDCVDSGVSGASNVKATADTLNGSSYAVMSSNWLYQYDRYNDRYAYVPDNGSVAGLCARTDFTNDAWYSPAGFNRGQIFGVTKLAFNPTKADRDLLYRARVNPVVSFSGQGTVLFGDKTLAANDSSAFSRINVRRLFIVLEKAISTAAKFQLFEFNDSFTRANFRAAIEPFL
;
A
#
# COMPACT_ATOMS: atom_id res chain seq x y z
N MET A 1 -61.20 10.50 31.53
CA MET A 1 -60.39 11.47 30.74
C MET A 1 -59.24 12.08 31.54
N SER A 2 -59.32 12.21 32.87
CA SER A 2 -58.20 12.70 33.71
C SER A 2 -56.98 11.80 33.70
N ASP A 3 -57.18 10.48 33.69
CA ASP A 3 -56.10 9.50 33.82
C ASP A 3 -55.23 9.41 32.53
N ILE A 4 -55.82 9.63 31.35
CA ILE A 4 -55.11 9.65 30.08
C ILE A 4 -54.27 10.93 29.95
N ALA A 5 -54.80 12.05 30.42
CA ALA A 5 -54.06 13.32 30.40
C ALA A 5 -52.87 13.30 31.37
N THR A 6 -53.05 12.65 32.51
CA THR A 6 -51.96 12.48 33.50
C THR A 6 -50.88 11.53 32.97
N ALA A 7 -51.27 10.42 32.35
CA ALA A 7 -50.35 9.47 31.73
C ALA A 7 -49.58 10.09 30.55
N LEU A 8 -50.22 10.93 29.74
CA LEU A 8 -49.56 11.68 28.65
C LEU A 8 -48.55 12.70 29.20
N LYS A 9 -48.92 13.41 30.26
CA LYS A 9 -48.01 14.36 30.89
C LYS A 9 -46.82 13.73 31.56
N ASP A 10 -47.01 12.56 32.15
CA ASP A 10 -45.93 11.74 32.71
C ASP A 10 -44.99 11.17 31.62
N ALA A 11 -45.53 10.74 30.50
CA ALA A 11 -44.75 10.28 29.37
C ALA A 11 -43.98 11.45 28.74
N GLU A 12 -44.57 12.62 28.58
CA GLU A 12 -43.89 13.83 28.09
C GLU A 12 -42.78 14.28 29.04
N THR A 13 -43.02 14.24 30.36
CA THR A 13 -41.99 14.57 31.36
C THR A 13 -40.84 13.59 31.32
N LYS A 14 -41.09 12.30 31.20
CA LYS A 14 -40.05 11.27 31.05
C LYS A 14 -39.25 11.41 29.75
N MET A 15 -39.95 11.77 28.67
CA MET A 15 -39.30 11.96 27.37
C MET A 15 -38.42 13.22 27.37
N ASN A 16 -38.90 14.33 27.95
CA ASN A 16 -38.13 15.56 28.10
C ASN A 16 -36.89 15.35 28.98
N LYS A 17 -37.04 14.58 30.10
CA LYS A 17 -35.93 14.25 30.96
C LYS A 17 -34.92 13.32 30.26
N ALA A 18 -35.36 12.39 29.43
CA ALA A 18 -34.49 11.56 28.61
C ALA A 18 -33.73 12.39 27.56
N VAL A 19 -34.37 13.39 26.95
CA VAL A 19 -33.75 14.32 26.01
C VAL A 19 -32.74 15.23 26.71
N GLU A 20 -33.02 15.66 27.93
CA GLU A 20 -32.11 16.50 28.73
C GLU A 20 -30.87 15.74 29.18
N VAL A 21 -31.01 14.46 29.59
CA VAL A 21 -29.93 13.55 29.93
C VAL A 21 -29.10 13.14 28.70
N ALA A 22 -29.66 13.28 27.50
CA ALA A 22 -28.98 12.98 26.24
C ALA A 22 -28.06 14.11 25.75
N LYS A 23 -27.86 15.17 26.54
CA LYS A 23 -26.92 16.26 26.22
C LYS A 23 -25.86 16.35 27.31
N ASP A 24 -24.64 16.68 26.90
CA ASP A 24 -23.59 17.06 27.83
C ASP A 24 -23.75 18.51 28.34
N ASP A 25 -22.87 18.93 29.26
CA ASP A 25 -22.89 20.29 29.83
C ASP A 25 -22.70 21.42 28.80
N PHE A 26 -22.28 21.08 27.59
CA PHE A 26 -22.08 21.97 26.46
C PHE A 26 -23.19 21.87 25.40
N GLY A 27 -24.25 21.06 25.64
CA GLY A 27 -25.39 20.88 24.77
C GLY A 27 -25.15 19.91 23.59
N ALA A 28 -24.00 19.22 23.54
CA ALA A 28 -23.76 18.17 22.57
C ALA A 28 -24.58 16.90 22.90
N SER A 29 -24.95 16.15 21.86
CA SER A 29 -25.76 14.96 22.03
C SER A 29 -25.00 13.88 22.79
N ASN A 30 -25.55 13.42 23.90
CA ASN A 30 -25.13 12.22 24.62
C ASN A 30 -25.95 10.98 24.21
N TYR A 31 -26.62 11.04 23.07
CA TYR A 31 -27.31 9.87 22.54
C TYR A 31 -26.32 8.72 22.37
N TYR A 32 -26.62 7.57 22.98
CA TYR A 32 -25.65 6.46 23.13
C TYR A 32 -25.03 5.99 21.79
N VAL A 33 -25.80 6.01 20.71
CA VAL A 33 -25.29 5.67 19.37
C VAL A 33 -24.18 6.63 18.95
N THR A 34 -24.45 7.94 19.04
CA THR A 34 -23.49 8.98 18.70
C THR A 34 -22.25 8.96 19.59
N VAL A 35 -22.43 8.64 20.88
CA VAL A 35 -21.31 8.53 21.83
C VAL A 35 -20.46 7.31 21.52
N ILE A 36 -21.07 6.17 21.20
CA ILE A 36 -20.36 4.96 20.82
C ILE A 36 -19.57 5.20 19.52
N GLU A 37 -20.20 5.76 18.50
CA GLU A 37 -19.55 6.03 17.20
C GLU A 37 -18.38 7.01 17.31
N ASN A 38 -18.49 8.03 18.15
CA ASN A 38 -17.47 9.09 18.23
C ASN A 38 -16.39 8.86 19.30
N LYS A 39 -16.64 8.02 20.30
CA LYS A 39 -15.72 7.86 21.44
C LYS A 39 -15.21 6.44 21.65
N SER A 40 -15.75 5.45 20.95
CA SER A 40 -15.31 4.06 21.11
C SER A 40 -14.50 3.58 19.91
N ASP A 41 -13.26 3.16 20.16
CA ASP A 41 -12.43 2.49 19.17
C ASP A 41 -12.70 0.97 19.10
N TRP A 42 -13.51 0.44 20.03
CA TRP A 42 -13.69 -1.00 20.23
C TRP A 42 -15.12 -1.49 20.03
N VAL A 43 -16.10 -0.59 20.14
CA VAL A 43 -17.52 -0.92 20.06
C VAL A 43 -18.17 -0.09 18.98
N TYR A 44 -18.83 -0.75 18.04
CA TYR A 44 -19.57 -0.13 16.95
C TYR A 44 -21.06 -0.43 17.10
N TRP A 45 -21.86 0.57 16.91
CA TRP A 45 -23.31 0.41 16.88
C TRP A 45 -23.75 -0.05 15.47
N LEU A 46 -24.41 -1.20 15.37
CA LEU A 46 -24.79 -1.74 14.07
C LEU A 46 -26.22 -1.40 13.65
N ASP A 47 -27.11 -1.19 14.55
CA ASP A 47 -28.51 -0.82 14.41
C ASP A 47 -29.38 -1.56 15.43
N HIS A 48 -30.58 -1.07 15.65
CA HIS A 48 -31.62 -1.80 16.37
C HIS A 48 -32.81 -2.05 15.45
N SER A 49 -33.55 -3.11 15.69
CA SER A 49 -34.76 -3.43 14.94
C SER A 49 -35.73 -2.25 14.95
N SER A 50 -36.23 -1.85 13.79
CA SER A 50 -37.25 -0.81 13.63
C SER A 50 -38.58 -1.13 14.33
N THR A 51 -38.76 -2.38 14.76
CA THR A 51 -39.87 -2.84 15.59
C THR A 51 -39.46 -2.93 17.06
N MET A 52 -39.07 -1.83 17.66
CA MET A 52 -38.90 -1.75 19.11
C MET A 52 -40.26 -1.77 19.84
N GLY A 53 -41.08 -2.76 19.60
CA GLY A 53 -42.29 -3.02 20.36
C GLY A 53 -42.05 -3.73 21.70
N SER A 54 -40.84 -4.19 21.96
CA SER A 54 -40.45 -4.84 23.22
C SER A 54 -38.98 -4.48 23.50
N ALA A 55 -38.78 -3.52 24.40
CA ALA A 55 -37.46 -3.28 24.95
C ALA A 55 -36.90 -4.57 25.50
N GLY A 56 -35.78 -5.03 24.92
CA GLY A 56 -35.09 -6.26 25.38
C GLY A 56 -35.21 -7.47 24.47
N SER A 57 -35.86 -7.41 23.32
CA SER A 57 -35.76 -8.45 22.30
C SER A 57 -34.47 -8.34 21.53
N ALA A 58 -33.43 -8.98 21.99
CA ALA A 58 -32.24 -9.18 21.16
C ALA A 58 -32.60 -10.07 19.96
N ALA A 59 -32.01 -9.81 18.81
CA ALA A 59 -32.10 -10.73 17.67
C ALA A 59 -31.75 -12.17 18.12
N ALA A 60 -32.49 -13.13 17.62
CA ALA A 60 -32.29 -14.56 17.91
C ALA A 60 -32.60 -15.02 19.35
N GLY A 61 -33.60 -14.42 20.01
CA GLY A 61 -34.18 -15.00 21.23
C GLY A 61 -33.34 -14.82 22.51
N VAL A 62 -32.41 -13.90 22.51
CA VAL A 62 -31.69 -13.52 23.71
C VAL A 62 -32.43 -12.40 24.42
N THR A 63 -32.87 -12.66 25.67
CA THR A 63 -33.55 -11.68 26.53
C THR A 63 -32.54 -11.14 27.54
N PHE A 64 -32.28 -9.85 27.52
CA PHE A 64 -31.45 -9.18 28.54
C PHE A 64 -32.20 -9.20 29.89
N GLY A 65 -31.53 -9.63 30.94
CA GLY A 65 -32.05 -9.47 32.29
C GLY A 65 -32.68 -10.69 32.94
N THR A 66 -32.56 -11.89 32.37
CA THR A 66 -33.06 -13.15 32.98
C THR A 66 -31.95 -14.05 33.56
N GLY A 67 -30.69 -13.62 33.47
CA GLY A 67 -29.53 -14.35 33.97
C GLY A 67 -28.85 -13.64 35.14
N THR A 68 -27.90 -14.34 35.77
CA THR A 68 -26.98 -13.75 36.75
C THR A 68 -26.02 -12.76 36.05
N LEU A 69 -26.11 -11.48 36.37
CA LEU A 69 -25.22 -10.47 35.82
C LEU A 69 -23.77 -10.66 36.29
N PRO A 70 -22.78 -10.34 35.43
CA PRO A 70 -22.90 -9.76 34.10
C PRO A 70 -23.13 -10.78 32.99
N ASP A 71 -24.12 -10.56 32.16
CA ASP A 71 -24.30 -11.34 30.94
C ASP A 71 -23.20 -10.96 29.93
N SER A 72 -22.23 -11.83 29.77
CA SER A 72 -21.24 -11.65 28.69
C SER A 72 -21.71 -12.41 27.45
N LEU A 73 -22.06 -11.69 26.43
CA LEU A 73 -22.38 -12.25 25.13
C LEU A 73 -21.17 -12.09 24.21
N SER A 74 -20.65 -13.20 23.74
CA SER A 74 -19.64 -13.17 22.69
C SER A 74 -20.30 -12.88 21.35
N PHE A 75 -19.77 -11.91 20.61
CA PHE A 75 -20.15 -11.73 19.22
C PHE A 75 -19.77 -12.99 18.45
N THR A 76 -20.76 -13.64 17.82
CA THR A 76 -20.58 -14.80 16.96
C THR A 76 -20.91 -14.42 15.52
N ASN A 77 -20.40 -15.21 14.57
CA ASN A 77 -20.63 -14.98 13.13
C ASN A 77 -20.02 -13.69 12.57
N GLY A 78 -19.10 -13.04 13.28
CA GLY A 78 -18.21 -12.09 12.65
C GLY A 78 -17.33 -12.80 11.62
N ALA A 79 -17.25 -12.30 10.41
CA ALA A 79 -16.32 -12.75 9.40
C ALA A 79 -15.56 -11.56 8.85
N ASP A 80 -14.27 -11.73 8.68
CA ASP A 80 -13.48 -10.77 7.93
C ASP A 80 -14.02 -10.66 6.49
N GLY A 81 -14.03 -9.47 5.95
CA GLY A 81 -14.40 -9.27 4.55
C GLY A 81 -13.50 -10.11 3.63
N ASN A 82 -14.02 -10.48 2.48
CA ASN A 82 -13.22 -11.18 1.48
C ASN A 82 -12.04 -10.30 1.03
N GLN A 83 -10.88 -10.90 0.91
CA GLN A 83 -9.72 -10.22 0.35
C GLN A 83 -10.02 -9.73 -1.07
N PRO A 84 -9.59 -8.52 -1.44
CA PRO A 84 -9.85 -7.98 -2.76
C PRO A 84 -9.17 -8.84 -3.83
N THR A 85 -9.91 -9.14 -4.89
CA THR A 85 -9.37 -9.86 -6.04
C THR A 85 -8.32 -9.03 -6.78
N THR A 86 -7.46 -9.68 -7.54
CA THR A 86 -6.47 -9.00 -8.40
C THR A 86 -7.14 -7.98 -9.32
N GLY A 87 -8.30 -8.31 -9.92
CA GLY A 87 -9.08 -7.40 -10.76
C GLY A 87 -9.57 -6.16 -10.00
N GLN A 88 -10.07 -6.33 -8.78
CA GLN A 88 -10.49 -5.20 -7.93
C GLN A 88 -9.31 -4.29 -7.56
N LYS A 89 -8.14 -4.86 -7.24
CA LYS A 89 -6.92 -4.09 -6.99
C LYS A 89 -6.52 -3.29 -8.23
N ILE A 90 -6.50 -3.89 -9.42
CA ILE A 90 -6.18 -3.22 -10.68
C ILE A 90 -7.18 -2.10 -10.97
N THR A 91 -8.48 -2.34 -10.77
CA THR A 91 -9.51 -1.30 -10.94
C THR A 91 -9.27 -0.13 -10.00
N ALA A 92 -8.96 -0.38 -8.74
CA ALA A 92 -8.64 0.67 -7.78
C ALA A 92 -7.39 1.46 -8.20
N TRP A 93 -6.33 0.78 -8.65
CA TRP A 93 -5.12 1.43 -9.17
C TRP A 93 -5.43 2.33 -10.37
N ASN A 94 -6.19 1.85 -11.34
CA ASN A 94 -6.57 2.63 -12.52
C ASN A 94 -7.45 3.83 -12.16
N THR A 95 -8.41 3.65 -11.25
CA THR A 95 -9.33 4.72 -10.84
C THR A 95 -8.61 5.85 -10.10
N HIS A 96 -7.72 5.50 -9.17
CA HIS A 96 -7.08 6.49 -8.31
C HIS A 96 -5.72 6.98 -8.83
N PHE A 97 -4.99 6.12 -9.53
CA PHE A 97 -3.61 6.41 -9.94
C PHE A 97 -3.38 6.29 -11.47
N GLY A 98 -4.43 6.09 -12.25
CA GLY A 98 -4.32 5.96 -13.72
C GLY A 98 -3.93 7.26 -14.42
N SER A 99 -4.22 8.43 -13.84
CA SER A 99 -3.92 9.74 -14.44
C SER A 99 -2.88 10.51 -13.63
N ALA A 100 -1.88 11.04 -14.32
CA ALA A 100 -0.87 11.92 -13.73
C ALA A 100 -1.43 13.30 -13.33
N ASP A 101 -2.53 13.73 -13.96
CA ASP A 101 -3.16 15.02 -13.67
C ASP A 101 -3.91 15.03 -12.34
N ASN A 102 -4.44 13.86 -11.92
CA ASN A 102 -5.24 13.75 -10.71
C ASN A 102 -4.39 13.58 -9.44
N GLN A 103 -3.30 12.82 -9.55
CA GLN A 103 -2.45 12.47 -8.41
C GLN A 103 -0.99 12.55 -8.83
N ASP A 104 -0.23 13.36 -8.13
CA ASP A 104 1.23 13.45 -8.30
C ASP A 104 1.91 12.36 -7.47
N ILE A 105 2.47 11.36 -8.13
CA ILE A 105 3.21 10.26 -7.50
C ILE A 105 4.57 10.07 -8.17
N SER A 106 5.57 9.65 -7.40
CA SER A 106 6.91 9.34 -7.92
C SER A 106 7.28 7.87 -7.76
N LEU A 107 6.75 7.21 -6.73
CA LEU A 107 7.04 5.81 -6.42
C LEU A 107 5.73 5.06 -6.19
N MET A 108 5.56 3.93 -6.86
CA MET A 108 4.44 3.01 -6.68
C MET A 108 4.94 1.72 -6.04
N ILE A 109 4.26 1.26 -5.02
CA ILE A 109 4.57 0.00 -4.33
C ILE A 109 3.46 -0.98 -4.61
N SER A 110 3.76 -2.09 -5.27
CA SER A 110 2.75 -3.08 -5.66
C SER A 110 2.06 -3.77 -4.47
N GLY A 111 2.74 -3.80 -3.32
CA GLY A 111 2.31 -4.67 -2.23
C GLY A 111 2.44 -6.16 -2.62
N THR A 112 1.59 -6.99 -2.02
CA THR A 112 1.48 -8.41 -2.34
C THR A 112 0.38 -8.66 -3.37
N SER A 113 0.52 -9.73 -4.15
CA SER A 113 -0.58 -10.24 -4.96
C SER A 113 -1.67 -10.87 -4.08
N GLN A 114 -2.83 -11.19 -4.65
CA GLN A 114 -3.97 -11.70 -3.87
C GLN A 114 -3.63 -12.96 -3.06
N ALA A 115 -2.84 -13.85 -3.60
CA ALA A 115 -2.58 -15.13 -2.97
C ALA A 115 -1.49 -15.09 -1.89
N ASP A 116 -0.80 -13.98 -1.73
CA ASP A 116 0.16 -13.78 -0.63
C ASP A 116 -0.53 -13.29 0.67
N ASN A 117 -1.84 -13.44 0.77
CA ASN A 117 -2.66 -12.96 1.89
C ASN A 117 -2.45 -13.67 3.24
N GLY A 118 -1.47 -14.53 3.31
CA GLY A 118 -1.21 -15.27 4.56
C GLY A 118 -2.24 -16.36 4.88
N SER A 119 -3.24 -16.53 4.07
CA SER A 119 -4.25 -17.59 4.19
C SER A 119 -3.80 -18.86 3.50
N GLY A 120 -2.71 -19.44 3.85
CA GLY A 120 -2.14 -20.77 3.56
C GLY A 120 -2.65 -21.70 2.43
N THR A 121 -3.65 -21.31 1.67
CA THR A 121 -4.37 -22.15 0.72
C THR A 121 -4.42 -21.67 -0.71
N ALA A 122 -4.07 -20.44 -0.99
CA ALA A 122 -4.06 -19.95 -2.36
C ALA A 122 -2.63 -19.85 -2.87
N SER A 123 -2.18 -20.82 -3.61
CA SER A 123 -1.01 -20.65 -4.44
C SER A 123 -1.33 -19.57 -5.46
N THR A 124 -0.70 -18.39 -5.33
CA THR A 124 -0.67 -17.44 -6.44
C THR A 124 -0.08 -18.19 -7.60
N THR A 125 -0.88 -18.42 -8.60
CA THR A 125 -0.29 -18.90 -9.84
C THR A 125 0.62 -17.78 -10.30
N ARG A 126 1.83 -18.09 -10.71
CA ARG A 126 2.76 -17.12 -11.29
C ARG A 126 2.08 -16.30 -12.39
N ALA A 127 1.08 -16.86 -13.07
CA ALA A 127 0.26 -16.21 -14.06
C ALA A 127 -0.56 -15.03 -13.51
N GLU A 128 -1.18 -15.17 -12.34
CA GLU A 128 -1.96 -14.07 -11.71
C GLU A 128 -1.04 -12.93 -11.28
N LEU A 129 0.10 -13.26 -10.68
CA LEU A 129 1.12 -12.28 -10.33
C LEU A 129 1.61 -11.53 -11.57
N THR A 130 1.93 -12.27 -12.65
CA THR A 130 2.36 -11.70 -13.93
C THR A 130 1.32 -10.75 -14.49
N SER A 131 0.06 -11.15 -14.49
CA SER A 131 -1.04 -10.29 -14.95
C SER A 131 -1.13 -9.01 -14.12
N TYR A 132 -1.09 -9.12 -12.79
CA TYR A 132 -1.17 -7.98 -11.88
C TYR A 132 0.00 -7.00 -12.10
N TYR A 133 1.24 -7.50 -12.12
CA TYR A 133 2.42 -6.67 -12.27
C TYR A 133 2.51 -6.03 -13.66
N ASN A 134 2.15 -6.75 -14.72
CA ASN A 134 2.11 -6.18 -16.07
C ASN A 134 1.07 -5.05 -16.18
N GLN A 135 -0.07 -5.14 -15.49
CA GLN A 135 -1.06 -4.06 -15.44
C GLN A 135 -0.52 -2.83 -14.70
N LEU A 136 0.17 -3.02 -13.57
CA LEU A 136 0.83 -1.92 -12.85
C LEU A 136 1.94 -1.27 -13.70
N MET A 137 2.71 -2.06 -14.43
CA MET A 137 3.70 -1.54 -15.39
C MET A 137 3.05 -0.68 -16.47
N ASN A 138 1.93 -1.12 -17.04
CA ASN A 138 1.18 -0.36 -18.02
C ASN A 138 0.70 1.00 -17.47
N ILE A 139 0.28 1.04 -16.19
CA ILE A 139 -0.08 2.31 -15.54
C ILE A 139 1.15 3.22 -15.44
N ALA A 140 2.28 2.71 -14.95
CA ALA A 140 3.50 3.50 -14.83
C ALA A 140 4.03 4.00 -16.19
N GLU A 141 3.96 3.17 -17.23
CA GLU A 141 4.34 3.53 -18.61
C GLU A 141 3.39 4.56 -19.24
N GLY A 142 2.09 4.47 -18.94
CA GLY A 142 1.11 5.45 -19.39
C GLY A 142 1.32 6.81 -18.73
N ARG A 143 1.64 6.81 -17.45
CA ARG A 143 1.88 8.03 -16.65
C ARG A 143 3.23 8.67 -16.95
N LYS A 144 4.30 7.89 -17.03
CA LYS A 144 5.71 8.31 -17.23
C LYS A 144 6.32 9.14 -16.09
N ASP A 145 5.60 9.37 -15.00
CA ASP A 145 6.01 10.21 -13.86
C ASP A 145 6.42 9.42 -12.61
N CYS A 146 6.33 8.10 -12.66
CA CYS A 146 6.60 7.23 -11.52
C CYS A 146 7.33 5.95 -11.91
N VAL A 147 7.89 5.29 -10.88
CA VAL A 147 8.49 3.96 -10.97
C VAL A 147 7.74 3.01 -10.05
N VAL A 148 7.41 1.81 -10.52
CA VAL A 148 6.73 0.78 -9.73
C VAL A 148 7.73 -0.25 -9.21
N PHE A 149 7.56 -0.65 -7.95
CA PHE A 149 8.42 -1.59 -7.24
C PHE A 149 7.69 -2.91 -6.98
N PHE A 150 8.34 -4.01 -7.35
CA PHE A 150 7.83 -5.37 -7.24
C PHE A 150 8.70 -6.22 -6.32
N SER A 151 8.05 -7.15 -5.63
CA SER A 151 8.69 -8.26 -4.93
C SER A 151 8.23 -9.59 -5.53
N PRO A 152 9.04 -10.65 -5.45
CA PRO A 152 8.61 -12.00 -5.83
C PRO A 152 7.47 -12.49 -4.93
N THR A 153 6.88 -13.63 -5.27
CA THR A 153 5.88 -14.26 -4.40
C THR A 153 6.51 -14.72 -3.09
N LYS A 154 5.71 -14.81 -2.04
CA LYS A 154 6.16 -15.35 -0.77
C LYS A 154 6.66 -16.79 -0.93
N SER A 155 5.97 -17.61 -1.72
CA SER A 155 6.34 -18.99 -2.00
C SER A 155 7.64 -19.14 -2.79
N ASP A 156 8.02 -18.17 -3.60
CA ASP A 156 9.32 -18.19 -4.30
C ASP A 156 10.50 -17.97 -3.36
N CYS A 157 10.29 -17.30 -2.22
CA CYS A 157 11.35 -16.88 -1.32
C CYS A 157 11.34 -17.60 0.02
N VAL A 158 10.16 -17.67 0.68
CA VAL A 158 10.05 -18.25 2.02
C VAL A 158 10.03 -19.77 1.91
N ASP A 159 10.86 -20.42 2.72
CA ASP A 159 11.02 -21.89 2.76
C ASP A 159 11.46 -22.54 1.41
N SER A 160 11.96 -21.71 0.48
CA SER A 160 12.44 -22.16 -0.84
C SER A 160 13.83 -22.81 -0.80
N GLY A 161 14.54 -22.67 0.31
CA GLY A 161 15.91 -23.22 0.48
C GLY A 161 16.87 -22.71 -0.60
N VAL A 162 17.56 -23.66 -1.24
CA VAL A 162 18.53 -23.34 -2.31
C VAL A 162 17.88 -22.93 -3.64
N SER A 163 16.57 -23.10 -3.79
CA SER A 163 15.85 -22.79 -5.03
C SER A 163 15.35 -21.36 -5.11
N GLY A 164 15.49 -20.55 -4.06
CA GLY A 164 14.96 -19.19 -4.00
C GLY A 164 15.34 -18.32 -5.19
N ALA A 165 16.62 -18.25 -5.52
CA ALA A 165 17.12 -17.45 -6.64
C ALA A 165 16.56 -17.92 -8.00
N SER A 166 16.47 -19.24 -8.24
CA SER A 166 15.91 -19.78 -9.47
C SER A 166 14.40 -19.58 -9.58
N ASN A 167 13.67 -19.66 -8.48
CA ASN A 167 12.24 -19.39 -8.42
C ASN A 167 11.94 -17.92 -8.74
N VAL A 168 12.67 -17.00 -8.10
CA VAL A 168 12.56 -15.56 -8.34
C VAL A 168 12.90 -15.21 -9.79
N LYS A 169 13.97 -15.82 -10.35
CA LYS A 169 14.29 -15.68 -11.78
C LYS A 169 13.14 -16.15 -12.65
N ALA A 170 12.58 -17.32 -12.38
CA ALA A 170 11.46 -17.85 -13.16
C ALA A 170 10.21 -16.93 -13.12
N THR A 171 9.99 -16.23 -12.02
CA THR A 171 8.93 -15.21 -11.93
C THR A 171 9.30 -13.96 -12.74
N ALA A 172 10.54 -13.47 -12.64
CA ALA A 172 11.00 -12.33 -13.42
C ALA A 172 10.94 -12.56 -14.94
N ASP A 173 11.24 -13.78 -15.38
CA ASP A 173 11.20 -14.17 -16.81
C ASP A 173 9.78 -14.13 -17.41
N THR A 174 8.74 -14.15 -16.58
CA THR A 174 7.34 -14.03 -17.06
C THR A 174 6.86 -12.59 -17.19
N LEU A 175 7.61 -11.62 -16.64
CA LEU A 175 7.24 -10.20 -16.66
C LEU A 175 7.66 -9.54 -17.98
N ASN A 176 6.84 -8.59 -18.41
CA ASN A 176 7.19 -7.72 -19.54
C ASN A 176 8.41 -6.87 -19.20
N GLY A 177 9.17 -6.49 -20.21
CA GLY A 177 10.30 -5.58 -20.03
C GLY A 177 9.85 -4.13 -19.93
N SER A 178 10.12 -3.46 -18.81
CA SER A 178 9.81 -2.04 -18.62
C SER A 178 10.90 -1.32 -17.85
N SER A 179 11.27 -0.12 -18.29
CA SER A 179 12.21 0.73 -17.55
C SER A 179 11.53 1.48 -16.39
N TYR A 180 10.20 1.50 -16.34
CA TYR A 180 9.42 2.09 -15.24
C TYR A 180 9.13 1.11 -14.11
N ALA A 181 9.70 -0.09 -14.16
CA ALA A 181 9.52 -1.12 -13.15
C ALA A 181 10.86 -1.59 -12.57
N VAL A 182 10.84 -1.89 -11.28
CA VAL A 182 11.98 -2.39 -10.51
C VAL A 182 11.53 -3.63 -9.75
N MET A 183 12.27 -4.72 -9.86
CA MET A 183 12.02 -5.94 -9.11
C MET A 183 13.17 -6.20 -8.14
N SER A 184 12.84 -6.43 -6.89
CA SER A 184 13.73 -6.90 -5.83
C SER A 184 13.62 -8.41 -5.65
N SER A 185 14.52 -9.01 -4.86
CA SER A 185 14.68 -10.46 -4.85
C SER A 185 14.10 -11.19 -3.66
N ASN A 186 13.57 -10.47 -2.64
CA ASN A 186 13.44 -11.12 -1.34
C ASN A 186 12.19 -10.75 -0.54
N TRP A 187 12.01 -11.45 0.55
CA TRP A 187 11.10 -11.11 1.65
C TRP A 187 11.93 -10.91 2.92
N LEU A 188 11.56 -9.90 3.69
CA LEU A 188 12.24 -9.46 4.91
C LEU A 188 11.51 -10.00 6.12
N TYR A 189 12.21 -10.60 7.06
CA TYR A 189 11.64 -11.01 8.33
C TYR A 189 11.84 -9.88 9.33
N GLN A 190 10.74 -9.23 9.70
CA GLN A 190 10.72 -8.03 10.54
C GLN A 190 9.75 -8.18 11.69
N TYR A 191 10.01 -7.41 12.77
CA TYR A 191 9.13 -7.36 13.91
C TYR A 191 7.96 -6.40 13.65
N ASP A 192 6.75 -6.92 13.73
CA ASP A 192 5.50 -6.17 13.69
C ASP A 192 5.13 -5.74 15.11
N ARG A 193 5.41 -4.48 15.44
CA ARG A 193 5.18 -3.91 16.77
C ARG A 193 3.69 -3.78 17.12
N TYR A 194 2.80 -3.79 16.16
CA TYR A 194 1.36 -3.63 16.39
C TYR A 194 0.70 -4.95 16.80
N ASN A 195 1.16 -6.05 16.20
CA ASN A 195 0.65 -7.39 16.50
C ASN A 195 1.61 -8.21 17.40
N ASP A 196 2.68 -7.60 17.89
CA ASP A 196 3.69 -8.24 18.74
C ASP A 196 4.20 -9.57 18.18
N ARG A 197 4.50 -9.59 16.89
CA ARG A 197 4.97 -10.80 16.20
C ARG A 197 5.98 -10.49 15.11
N TYR A 198 6.79 -11.47 14.80
CA TYR A 198 7.63 -11.42 13.61
C TYR A 198 6.88 -11.91 12.39
N ALA A 199 6.99 -11.19 11.28
CA ALA A 199 6.34 -11.55 10.02
C ALA A 199 7.28 -11.37 8.83
N TYR A 200 7.04 -12.16 7.79
CA TYR A 200 7.67 -11.91 6.49
C TYR A 200 6.91 -10.83 5.74
N VAL A 201 7.62 -9.81 5.29
CA VAL A 201 7.09 -8.66 4.55
C VAL A 201 7.82 -8.56 3.21
N PRO A 202 7.14 -8.26 2.10
CA PRO A 202 7.80 -8.06 0.81
C PRO A 202 8.74 -6.86 0.87
N ASP A 203 9.87 -6.95 0.18
CA ASP A 203 10.94 -5.94 0.23
C ASP A 203 10.71 -4.72 -0.67
N ASN A 204 9.67 -4.74 -1.54
CA ASN A 204 9.36 -3.65 -2.48
C ASN A 204 9.18 -2.29 -1.78
N GLY A 205 8.50 -2.26 -0.63
CA GLY A 205 8.34 -1.05 0.17
C GLY A 205 9.66 -0.52 0.71
N SER A 206 10.54 -1.42 1.17
CA SER A 206 11.87 -1.06 1.67
C SER A 206 12.75 -0.51 0.55
N VAL A 207 12.72 -1.12 -0.64
CA VAL A 207 13.48 -0.65 -1.81
C VAL A 207 12.98 0.71 -2.30
N ALA A 208 11.67 0.92 -2.35
CA ALA A 208 11.10 2.25 -2.63
C ALA A 208 11.51 3.28 -1.57
N GLY A 209 11.53 2.89 -0.29
CA GLY A 209 12.01 3.71 0.81
C GLY A 209 13.50 4.08 0.69
N LEU A 210 14.35 3.20 0.15
CA LEU A 210 15.75 3.54 -0.15
C LEU A 210 15.84 4.63 -1.23
N CYS A 211 14.97 4.58 -2.25
CA CYS A 211 14.90 5.64 -3.26
C CYS A 211 14.49 6.97 -2.63
N ALA A 212 13.44 6.99 -1.81
CA ALA A 212 12.99 8.19 -1.12
C ALA A 212 14.05 8.76 -0.16
N ARG A 213 14.77 7.88 0.57
CA ARG A 213 15.88 8.29 1.43
C ARG A 213 17.02 8.88 0.62
N THR A 214 17.33 8.31 -0.55
CA THR A 214 18.37 8.82 -1.45
C THR A 214 17.99 10.19 -1.98
N ASP A 215 16.72 10.44 -2.30
CA ASP A 215 16.23 11.76 -2.73
C ASP A 215 16.39 12.82 -1.64
N PHE A 216 16.14 12.42 -0.39
CA PHE A 216 16.26 13.33 0.74
C PHE A 216 17.72 13.65 1.11
N THR A 217 18.62 12.66 1.01
CA THR A 217 20.03 12.83 1.43
C THR A 217 20.96 13.31 0.33
N ASN A 218 20.61 13.04 -0.92
CA ASN A 218 21.38 13.36 -2.11
C ASN A 218 20.45 13.95 -3.17
N ASP A 219 20.15 13.16 -4.20
CA ASP A 219 19.25 13.51 -5.29
C ASP A 219 18.74 12.27 -6.00
N ALA A 220 17.70 12.40 -6.84
CA ALA A 220 17.03 11.29 -7.52
C ALA A 220 17.94 10.53 -8.52
N TRP A 221 19.02 11.15 -9.02
CA TRP A 221 19.96 10.53 -9.95
C TRP A 221 21.07 9.73 -9.27
N TYR A 222 21.13 9.69 -7.96
CA TYR A 222 22.02 8.78 -7.26
C TYR A 222 21.45 7.37 -7.19
N SER A 223 22.31 6.36 -7.33
CA SER A 223 21.89 4.96 -7.16
C SER A 223 21.48 4.71 -5.71
N PRO A 224 20.29 4.11 -5.47
CA PRO A 224 19.84 3.75 -4.12
C PRO A 224 20.53 2.50 -3.57
N ALA A 225 21.37 1.84 -4.37
CA ALA A 225 22.03 0.58 -4.01
C ALA A 225 23.41 0.79 -3.36
N GLY A 226 23.94 -0.29 -2.81
CA GLY A 226 25.29 -0.35 -2.24
C GLY A 226 25.34 -0.03 -0.75
N PHE A 227 26.53 -0.18 -0.16
CA PHE A 227 26.69 -0.07 1.30
C PHE A 227 26.41 1.31 1.88
N ASN A 228 26.62 2.37 1.09
CA ASN A 228 26.42 3.75 1.57
C ASN A 228 24.93 4.14 1.62
N ARG A 229 24.12 3.72 0.66
CA ARG A 229 22.73 4.15 0.49
C ARG A 229 21.73 2.99 0.51
N GLY A 230 22.15 1.79 0.12
CA GLY A 230 21.28 0.62 -0.03
C GLY A 230 21.04 -0.18 1.25
N GLN A 231 21.40 0.33 2.42
CA GLN A 231 21.25 -0.38 3.68
C GLN A 231 19.80 -0.35 4.17
N ILE A 232 19.21 -1.53 4.40
CA ILE A 232 17.84 -1.72 4.89
C ILE A 232 17.89 -2.01 6.38
N PHE A 233 17.22 -1.18 7.18
CA PHE A 233 17.20 -1.30 8.64
C PHE A 233 16.00 -2.10 9.13
N GLY A 234 16.09 -2.61 10.37
CA GLY A 234 14.99 -3.33 11.03
C GLY A 234 14.75 -4.75 10.52
N VAL A 235 15.67 -5.31 9.74
CA VAL A 235 15.59 -6.66 9.21
C VAL A 235 16.30 -7.63 10.14
N THR A 236 15.57 -8.62 10.66
CA THR A 236 16.14 -9.68 11.49
C THR A 236 16.83 -10.74 10.64
N LYS A 237 16.17 -11.16 9.55
CA LYS A 237 16.72 -12.11 8.57
C LYS A 237 16.05 -11.94 7.21
N LEU A 238 16.69 -12.45 6.16
CA LEU A 238 16.11 -12.59 4.84
C LEU A 238 15.37 -13.94 4.72
N ALA A 239 14.41 -14.05 3.80
CA ALA A 239 13.79 -15.32 3.47
C ALA A 239 14.81 -16.32 2.93
N PHE A 240 15.71 -15.86 2.04
CA PHE A 240 16.92 -16.56 1.65
C PHE A 240 18.05 -15.55 1.45
N ASN A 241 19.29 -15.97 1.68
CA ASN A 241 20.45 -15.10 1.46
C ASN A 241 21.17 -15.54 0.20
N PRO A 242 21.11 -14.77 -0.91
CA PRO A 242 21.69 -15.19 -2.19
C PRO A 242 23.22 -15.28 -2.15
N THR A 243 23.76 -16.39 -2.60
CA THR A 243 25.19 -16.59 -2.81
C THR A 243 25.72 -15.70 -3.94
N LYS A 244 27.03 -15.70 -4.17
CA LYS A 244 27.62 -14.95 -5.31
C LYS A 244 27.03 -15.41 -6.65
N ALA A 245 26.89 -16.72 -6.85
CA ALA A 245 26.32 -17.28 -8.07
C ALA A 245 24.84 -16.90 -8.23
N ASP A 246 24.07 -16.93 -7.13
CA ASP A 246 22.66 -16.51 -7.13
C ASP A 246 22.52 -15.03 -7.47
N ARG A 247 23.39 -14.18 -6.94
CA ARG A 247 23.38 -12.74 -7.26
C ARG A 247 23.65 -12.50 -8.74
N ASP A 248 24.59 -13.21 -9.33
CA ASP A 248 24.90 -13.12 -10.75
C ASP A 248 23.71 -13.60 -11.61
N LEU A 249 23.04 -14.67 -11.18
CA LEU A 249 21.84 -15.20 -11.82
C LEU A 249 20.67 -14.17 -11.78
N LEU A 250 20.37 -13.63 -10.60
CA LEU A 250 19.31 -12.66 -10.38
C LEU A 250 19.59 -11.36 -11.15
N TYR A 251 20.81 -10.86 -11.10
CA TYR A 251 21.17 -9.63 -11.77
C TYR A 251 21.10 -9.73 -13.30
N ARG A 252 21.43 -10.90 -13.88
CA ARG A 252 21.19 -11.17 -15.31
C ARG A 252 19.71 -11.23 -15.65
N ALA A 253 18.88 -11.69 -14.72
CA ALA A 253 17.43 -11.71 -14.85
C ALA A 253 16.77 -10.34 -14.57
N ARG A 254 17.55 -9.26 -14.43
CA ARG A 254 17.06 -7.89 -14.16
C ARG A 254 16.42 -7.74 -12.78
N VAL A 255 16.71 -8.64 -11.85
CA VAL A 255 16.25 -8.61 -10.46
C VAL A 255 17.37 -8.05 -9.59
N ASN A 256 17.03 -7.16 -8.69
CA ASN A 256 17.98 -6.53 -7.77
C ASN A 256 18.15 -7.39 -6.52
N PRO A 257 19.35 -7.99 -6.30
CA PRO A 257 19.59 -8.82 -5.14
C PRO A 257 19.53 -7.98 -3.84
N VAL A 258 18.80 -8.48 -2.86
CA VAL A 258 18.88 -8.02 -1.46
C VAL A 258 19.66 -9.06 -0.68
N VAL A 259 20.76 -8.64 -0.06
CA VAL A 259 21.78 -9.53 0.50
C VAL A 259 22.08 -9.13 1.93
N SER A 260 22.23 -10.11 2.81
CA SER A 260 22.74 -9.89 4.16
C SER A 260 24.23 -10.24 4.21
N PHE A 261 25.05 -9.22 4.47
CA PHE A 261 26.49 -9.38 4.62
C PHE A 261 26.85 -9.42 6.11
N SER A 262 27.72 -10.37 6.48
CA SER A 262 28.20 -10.48 7.85
C SER A 262 28.91 -9.19 8.28
N GLY A 263 28.47 -8.62 9.38
CA GLY A 263 29.02 -7.36 9.95
C GLY A 263 28.60 -6.07 9.22
N GLN A 264 27.86 -6.15 8.12
CA GLN A 264 27.44 -4.97 7.34
C GLN A 264 25.93 -4.83 7.18
N GLY A 265 25.16 -5.83 7.66
CA GLY A 265 23.71 -5.82 7.60
C GLY A 265 23.11 -6.19 6.24
N THR A 266 21.84 -5.87 6.08
CA THR A 266 21.08 -6.15 4.86
C THR A 266 21.16 -4.98 3.89
N VAL A 267 21.51 -5.26 2.65
CA VAL A 267 21.82 -4.25 1.62
C VAL A 267 21.16 -4.60 0.30
N LEU A 268 20.59 -3.59 -0.36
CA LEU A 268 20.21 -3.67 -1.77
C LEU A 268 21.50 -3.65 -2.63
N PHE A 269 21.77 -4.75 -3.33
CA PHE A 269 23.02 -4.93 -4.08
C PHE A 269 22.79 -5.00 -5.59
N GLY A 270 21.91 -4.14 -6.10
CA GLY A 270 21.58 -3.99 -7.51
C GLY A 270 20.74 -2.75 -7.76
N ASP A 271 20.85 -2.18 -8.96
CA ASP A 271 20.18 -0.95 -9.36
C ASP A 271 19.56 -1.04 -10.76
N LYS A 272 19.15 -2.23 -11.18
CA LYS A 272 18.53 -2.46 -12.49
C LYS A 272 17.02 -2.21 -12.47
N THR A 273 16.52 -1.67 -13.58
CA THR A 273 15.10 -1.72 -13.95
C THR A 273 14.79 -3.02 -14.69
N LEU A 274 13.51 -3.31 -14.92
CA LEU A 274 13.06 -4.44 -15.75
C LEU A 274 13.19 -4.16 -17.26
N ALA A 275 13.95 -3.14 -17.70
CA ALA A 275 14.14 -2.84 -19.11
C ALA A 275 14.60 -4.06 -19.90
N ALA A 276 13.94 -4.35 -21.04
CA ALA A 276 14.24 -5.50 -21.88
C ALA A 276 15.67 -5.44 -22.45
N ASN A 277 16.16 -4.24 -22.79
CA ASN A 277 17.49 -4.02 -23.31
C ASN A 277 18.44 -3.60 -22.18
N ASP A 278 19.32 -4.49 -21.78
CA ASP A 278 20.31 -4.29 -20.70
C ASP A 278 21.40 -3.26 -21.07
N SER A 279 21.62 -3.03 -22.37
CA SER A 279 22.55 -2.02 -22.88
C SER A 279 22.00 -0.59 -22.86
N SER A 280 20.69 -0.43 -22.64
CA SER A 280 20.06 0.88 -22.54
C SER A 280 20.47 1.56 -21.23
N ALA A 281 20.72 2.88 -21.27
CA ALA A 281 20.91 3.68 -20.07
C ALA A 281 19.73 3.58 -19.09
N PHE A 282 18.51 3.40 -19.62
CA PHE A 282 17.29 3.22 -18.83
C PHE A 282 17.18 1.86 -18.13
N SER A 283 18.16 0.96 -18.32
CA SER A 283 18.28 -0.26 -17.52
C SER A 283 18.71 0.02 -16.07
N ARG A 284 19.02 1.26 -15.72
CA ARG A 284 19.43 1.70 -14.37
C ARG A 284 18.33 2.51 -13.69
N ILE A 285 18.10 2.24 -12.41
CA ILE A 285 17.08 2.94 -11.59
C ILE A 285 17.39 4.43 -11.53
N ASN A 286 18.63 4.79 -11.24
CA ASN A 286 19.05 6.18 -11.10
C ASN A 286 18.85 6.97 -12.41
N VAL A 287 19.19 6.40 -13.56
CA VAL A 287 19.00 7.07 -14.86
C VAL A 287 17.52 7.26 -15.17
N ARG A 288 16.69 6.22 -14.97
CA ARG A 288 15.24 6.34 -15.18
C ARG A 288 14.65 7.42 -14.28
N ARG A 289 15.04 7.47 -13.02
CA ARG A 289 14.56 8.47 -12.07
C ARG A 289 15.03 9.88 -12.41
N LEU A 290 16.27 10.05 -12.85
CA LEU A 290 16.74 11.32 -13.38
C LEU A 290 15.83 11.82 -14.50
N PHE A 291 15.56 10.97 -15.50
CA PHE A 291 14.72 11.37 -16.62
C PHE A 291 13.28 11.68 -16.22
N ILE A 292 12.72 10.97 -15.25
CA ILE A 292 11.39 11.29 -14.70
C ILE A 292 11.38 12.69 -14.08
N VAL A 293 12.39 13.05 -13.30
CA VAL A 293 12.51 14.39 -12.70
C VAL A 293 12.66 15.45 -13.79
N LEU A 294 13.52 15.22 -14.79
CA LEU A 294 13.72 16.13 -15.90
C LEU A 294 12.44 16.31 -16.75
N GLU A 295 11.82 15.20 -17.15
CA GLU A 295 10.58 15.23 -17.94
C GLU A 295 9.47 15.99 -17.21
N LYS A 296 9.33 15.78 -15.90
CA LYS A 296 8.33 16.45 -15.07
C LYS A 296 8.59 17.94 -14.93
N ALA A 297 9.82 18.33 -14.66
CA ALA A 297 10.20 19.73 -14.53
C ALA A 297 10.05 20.49 -15.88
N ILE A 298 10.50 19.88 -16.99
CA ILE A 298 10.37 20.45 -18.33
C ILE A 298 8.89 20.55 -18.73
N SER A 299 8.09 19.50 -18.47
CA SER A 299 6.66 19.50 -18.75
C SER A 299 5.92 20.61 -17.98
N THR A 300 6.30 20.84 -16.74
CA THR A 300 5.73 21.94 -15.93
C THR A 300 6.10 23.31 -16.50
N ALA A 301 7.37 23.50 -16.89
CA ALA A 301 7.81 24.73 -17.55
C ALA A 301 7.14 24.94 -18.92
N ALA A 302 6.91 23.86 -19.67
CA ALA A 302 6.27 23.90 -20.98
C ALA A 302 4.78 24.32 -20.91
N LYS A 303 4.09 24.09 -19.79
CA LYS A 303 2.70 24.53 -19.60
C LYS A 303 2.52 26.03 -19.76
N PHE A 304 3.52 26.82 -19.41
CA PHE A 304 3.48 28.27 -19.55
C PHE A 304 3.68 28.76 -21.01
N GLN A 305 4.08 27.87 -21.91
CA GLN A 305 4.25 28.16 -23.34
C GLN A 305 3.04 27.68 -24.19
N LEU A 306 2.06 27.06 -23.54
CA LEU A 306 0.85 26.63 -24.23
C LEU A 306 0.09 27.84 -24.75
N PHE A 307 -0.36 27.77 -26.00
CA PHE A 307 -1.09 28.82 -26.70
C PHE A 307 -0.26 30.06 -27.10
N GLU A 308 1.05 30.05 -26.86
CA GLU A 308 1.94 31.07 -27.38
C GLU A 308 2.33 30.81 -28.83
N PHE A 309 2.71 31.89 -29.57
CA PHE A 309 3.17 31.76 -30.95
C PHE A 309 4.50 30.98 -31.01
N ASN A 310 4.61 30.06 -31.97
CA ASN A 310 5.85 29.32 -32.19
C ASN A 310 6.86 30.14 -32.99
N ASP A 311 7.38 31.20 -32.41
CA ASP A 311 8.40 32.08 -32.98
C ASP A 311 9.78 31.84 -32.34
N SER A 312 10.76 32.57 -32.84
CA SER A 312 12.14 32.49 -32.33
C SER A 312 12.29 33.05 -30.91
N PHE A 313 11.44 34.00 -30.52
CA PHE A 313 11.46 34.62 -29.20
C PHE A 313 10.91 33.66 -28.14
N THR A 314 9.77 33.05 -28.41
CA THR A 314 9.15 32.03 -27.50
C THR A 314 10.09 30.86 -27.29
N ARG A 315 10.73 30.35 -28.37
CA ARG A 315 11.71 29.26 -28.27
C ARG A 315 12.95 29.65 -27.47
N ALA A 316 13.43 30.89 -27.62
CA ALA A 316 14.58 31.40 -26.86
C ALA A 316 14.24 31.54 -25.36
N ASN A 317 13.06 32.05 -25.03
CA ASN A 317 12.57 32.15 -23.65
C ASN A 317 12.44 30.77 -22.99
N PHE A 318 11.86 29.80 -23.71
CA PHE A 318 11.74 28.43 -23.20
C PHE A 318 13.10 27.78 -22.98
N ARG A 319 14.05 27.97 -23.92
CA ARG A 319 15.41 27.48 -23.77
C ARG A 319 16.08 28.09 -22.53
N ALA A 320 16.00 29.43 -22.37
CA ALA A 320 16.57 30.12 -21.24
C ALA A 320 15.98 29.70 -19.88
N ALA A 321 14.73 29.23 -19.87
CA ALA A 321 14.10 28.70 -18.67
C ALA A 321 14.60 27.29 -18.31
N ILE A 322 14.97 26.45 -19.31
CA ILE A 322 15.36 25.05 -19.10
C ILE A 322 16.88 24.89 -18.95
N GLU A 323 17.71 25.62 -19.74
CA GLU A 323 19.16 25.45 -19.72
C GLU A 323 19.80 25.56 -18.32
N PRO A 324 19.38 26.47 -17.41
CA PRO A 324 19.95 26.53 -16.06
C PRO A 324 19.62 25.31 -15.19
N PHE A 325 18.58 24.54 -15.55
CA PHE A 325 18.16 23.33 -14.84
C PHE A 325 18.85 22.05 -15.34
N LEU A 326 19.33 22.05 -16.59
CA LEU A 326 20.05 20.94 -17.22
C LEU A 326 21.55 21.01 -16.95
#